data_f88e08175164ec8825c825db514675c4
#
_entry.id   f88e08175164ec8825c825db514675c4
#
_cell.length_a   1.000
_cell.length_b   1.000
_cell.length_c   1.000
_cell.angle_alpha   90.00
_cell.angle_beta   90.00
_cell.angle_gamma   90.00
#
_symmetry.space_group_name_H-M   'P 1'
#
loop_
_entity.id
_entity.type
_entity.pdbx_description
1 polymer ?
#
loop_
_entity_poly.entity_id
_entity_poly.type
_entity_poly.pdbx_seq_one_letter_code
_entity_poly.pdbx_strand_id
1 'polypeptide(L)'
;MEKSALQIARAAYQPKLPKALQGPVKAVEGAATQSVGNQEEIKALFPNTYGMPVITFEAGEAQELPAFNVGVILSGGQAPGGHNVISGLFDGVKSLNPANKLYGFILGPGGLVDHKYME
;
A
#
# COMPACT_ATOMS: atom_id res chain seq x y z
N MET A 1 -31.23 16.46 0.26
CA MET A 1 -31.46 15.02 0.49
C MET A 1 -31.00 14.70 1.89
N GLU A 2 -31.86 14.15 2.71
CA GLU A 2 -31.55 13.84 4.11
C GLU A 2 -30.66 12.59 4.19
N LYS A 3 -29.61 12.62 5.00
CA LYS A 3 -28.69 11.49 5.13
C LYS A 3 -29.36 10.37 5.95
N SER A 4 -29.23 9.12 5.53
CA SER A 4 -29.71 7.98 6.29
C SER A 4 -28.89 7.78 7.58
N ALA A 5 -29.46 7.10 8.56
CA ALA A 5 -28.76 6.79 9.81
C ALA A 5 -27.45 6.03 9.58
N LEU A 6 -27.43 5.14 8.57
CA LEU A 6 -26.20 4.40 8.17
C LEU A 6 -25.13 5.32 7.59
N GLN A 7 -25.52 6.30 6.76
CA GLN A 7 -24.57 7.29 6.21
C GLN A 7 -23.97 8.16 7.32
N ILE A 8 -24.79 8.55 8.32
CA ILE A 8 -24.33 9.31 9.47
C ILE A 8 -23.33 8.49 10.30
N ALA A 9 -23.67 7.23 10.60
CA ALA A 9 -22.79 6.34 11.37
C ALA A 9 -21.46 6.08 10.66
N ARG A 10 -21.48 5.86 9.33
CA ARG A 10 -20.27 5.69 8.53
C ARG A 10 -19.39 6.94 8.48
N ALA A 11 -20.00 8.11 8.36
CA ALA A 11 -19.26 9.38 8.36
C ALA A 11 -18.59 9.68 9.71
N ALA A 12 -19.16 9.19 10.81
CA ALA A 12 -18.61 9.33 12.16
C ALA A 12 -17.54 8.27 12.51
N TYR A 13 -17.45 7.18 11.72
CA TYR A 13 -16.49 6.12 11.98
C TYR A 13 -15.06 6.57 11.68
N GLN A 14 -14.20 6.48 12.68
CA GLN A 14 -12.77 6.73 12.53
C GLN A 14 -12.01 5.42 12.77
N PRO A 15 -11.34 4.88 11.73
CA PRO A 15 -10.54 3.67 11.88
C PRO A 15 -9.37 3.92 12.83
N LYS A 16 -9.09 2.94 13.71
CA LYS A 16 -7.91 2.99 14.58
C LYS A 16 -6.72 2.43 13.83
N LEU A 17 -5.75 3.29 13.55
CA LEU A 17 -4.47 2.84 13.01
C LEU A 17 -3.63 2.14 14.10
N PRO A 18 -2.91 1.06 13.76
CA PRO A 18 -1.88 0.52 14.63
C PRO A 18 -0.87 1.60 15.03
N LYS A 19 -0.35 1.53 16.25
CA LYS A 19 0.59 2.54 16.75
C LYS A 19 1.80 2.74 15.83
N ALA A 20 2.32 1.65 15.26
CA ALA A 20 3.44 1.71 14.32
C ALA A 20 3.14 2.50 13.03
N LEU A 21 1.84 2.69 12.67
CA LEU A 21 1.42 3.40 11.46
C LEU A 21 0.88 4.81 11.75
N GLN A 22 1.02 5.31 12.97
CA GLN A 22 0.55 6.65 13.37
C GLN A 22 1.59 7.76 13.11
N GLY A 23 2.76 7.40 12.61
CA GLY A 23 3.85 8.30 12.28
C GLY A 23 4.84 7.63 11.33
N PRO A 24 6.04 8.20 11.17
CA PRO A 24 7.10 7.57 10.39
C PRO A 24 7.40 6.17 10.89
N VAL A 25 7.62 5.25 9.96
CA VAL A 25 7.92 3.85 10.26
C VAL A 25 9.28 3.46 9.68
N LYS A 26 9.93 2.51 10.35
CA LYS A 26 11.09 1.79 9.82
C LYS A 26 10.74 0.32 9.69
N ALA A 27 11.23 -0.31 8.63
CA ALA A 27 11.16 -1.76 8.47
C ALA A 27 12.21 -2.43 9.37
N VAL A 28 11.79 -3.50 10.04
CA VAL A 28 12.68 -4.30 10.89
C VAL A 28 12.61 -5.74 10.41
N GLU A 29 13.77 -6.31 10.12
CA GLU A 29 13.89 -7.71 9.74
C GLU A 29 13.81 -8.60 10.98
N GLY A 30 12.92 -9.57 10.93
CA GLY A 30 12.75 -10.59 11.95
C GLY A 30 13.44 -11.91 11.59
N ALA A 31 12.86 -13.00 12.04
CA ALA A 31 13.38 -14.34 11.75
C ALA A 31 13.18 -14.71 10.27
N ALA A 32 14.12 -15.50 9.74
CA ALA A 32 13.96 -16.09 8.43
C ALA A 32 12.72 -17.01 8.39
N THR A 33 12.00 -16.97 7.28
CA THR A 33 10.83 -17.83 7.06
C THR A 33 11.23 -19.16 6.44
N GLN A 34 10.39 -20.16 6.64
CA GLN A 34 10.50 -21.45 5.97
C GLN A 34 9.12 -22.01 5.67
N SER A 35 9.02 -22.86 4.65
CA SER A 35 7.78 -23.55 4.35
C SER A 35 7.46 -24.61 5.41
N VAL A 36 6.18 -24.89 5.61
CA VAL A 36 5.72 -25.92 6.56
C VAL A 36 6.10 -27.34 6.10
N GLY A 37 6.16 -27.56 4.77
CA GLY A 37 6.55 -28.83 4.18
C GLY A 37 7.34 -28.64 2.88
N ASN A 38 7.95 -29.69 2.37
CA ASN A 38 8.72 -29.72 1.12
C ASN A 38 9.81 -28.64 1.04
N GLN A 39 10.45 -28.37 2.16
CA GLN A 39 11.38 -27.25 2.33
C GLN A 39 12.52 -27.25 1.31
N GLU A 40 13.18 -28.40 1.13
CA GLU A 40 14.32 -28.52 0.20
C GLU A 40 13.88 -28.33 -1.26
N GLU A 41 12.73 -28.87 -1.64
CA GLU A 41 12.19 -28.74 -2.98
C GLU A 41 11.79 -27.29 -3.29
N ILE A 42 11.07 -26.63 -2.38
CA ILE A 42 10.68 -25.23 -2.51
C ILE A 42 11.89 -24.32 -2.54
N LYS A 43 12.89 -24.57 -1.70
CA LYS A 43 14.15 -23.84 -1.69
C LYS A 43 14.91 -23.98 -3.01
N ALA A 44 14.93 -25.18 -3.58
CA ALA A 44 15.56 -25.41 -4.88
C ALA A 44 14.85 -24.67 -6.02
N LEU A 45 13.51 -24.61 -6.00
CA LEU A 45 12.70 -23.93 -7.00
C LEU A 45 12.71 -22.40 -6.84
N PHE A 46 12.84 -21.90 -5.61
CA PHE A 46 12.77 -20.46 -5.30
C PHE A 46 13.98 -19.98 -4.48
N PRO A 47 15.22 -20.14 -4.99
CA PRO A 47 16.43 -19.89 -4.22
C PRO A 47 16.59 -18.43 -3.77
N ASN A 48 16.01 -17.48 -4.51
CA ASN A 48 16.13 -16.05 -4.24
C ASN A 48 15.06 -15.50 -3.28
N THR A 49 14.02 -16.28 -3.00
CA THR A 49 12.88 -15.82 -2.17
C THR A 49 12.63 -16.72 -0.97
N TYR A 50 13.17 -17.96 -0.99
CA TYR A 50 13.08 -18.86 0.15
C TYR A 50 13.92 -18.35 1.32
N GLY A 51 13.34 -18.37 2.51
CA GLY A 51 14.05 -17.96 3.72
C GLY A 51 14.10 -16.44 3.95
N MET A 52 13.43 -15.65 3.13
CA MET A 52 13.32 -14.20 3.36
C MET A 52 12.72 -13.93 4.75
N PRO A 53 13.24 -12.94 5.48
CA PRO A 53 12.79 -12.65 6.83
C PRO A 53 11.37 -12.10 6.86
N VAL A 54 10.68 -12.27 7.97
CA VAL A 54 9.46 -11.54 8.27
C VAL A 54 9.81 -10.07 8.45
N ILE A 55 9.14 -9.19 7.71
CA ILE A 55 9.30 -7.75 7.88
C ILE A 55 8.18 -7.24 8.79
N THR A 56 8.56 -6.54 9.85
CA THR A 56 7.67 -5.81 10.74
C THR A 56 7.95 -4.31 10.66
N PHE A 57 7.02 -3.51 11.15
CA PHE A 57 7.18 -2.06 11.19
C PHE A 57 7.19 -1.58 12.62
N GLU A 58 8.16 -0.74 12.94
CA GLU A 58 8.28 -0.04 14.21
C GLU A 58 8.24 1.48 13.97
N ALA A 59 8.03 2.24 15.03
CA ALA A 59 8.14 3.70 14.96
C ALA A 59 9.55 4.09 14.49
N GLY A 60 9.59 4.93 13.47
CA GLY A 60 10.82 5.47 12.90
C GLY A 60 10.96 6.95 13.18
N GLU A 61 12.05 7.52 12.73
CA GLU A 61 12.28 8.97 12.76
C GLU A 61 11.74 9.62 11.49
N ALA A 62 11.24 10.84 11.61
CA ALA A 62 10.84 11.63 10.45
C ALA A 62 12.08 11.95 9.61
N GLN A 63 11.99 11.69 8.32
CA GLN A 63 13.03 12.01 7.35
C GLN A 63 12.46 12.98 6.31
N GLU A 64 13.24 13.99 5.94
CA GLU A 64 12.91 14.79 4.78
C GLU A 64 13.20 13.97 3.51
N LEU A 65 12.15 13.67 2.78
CA LEU A 65 12.24 12.94 1.52
C LEU A 65 12.16 13.92 0.35
N PRO A 66 12.98 13.74 -0.69
CA PRO A 66 12.81 14.49 -1.93
C PRO A 66 11.43 14.18 -2.52
N ALA A 67 10.91 15.08 -3.34
CA ALA A 67 9.65 14.82 -4.04
C ALA A 67 9.78 13.60 -4.97
N PHE A 68 8.76 12.76 -4.98
CA PHE A 68 8.71 11.56 -5.82
C PHE A 68 7.32 11.37 -6.42
N ASN A 69 7.26 10.54 -7.45
CA ASN A 69 6.03 10.20 -8.14
C ASN A 69 5.65 8.76 -7.83
N VAL A 70 4.37 8.53 -7.60
CA VAL A 70 3.80 7.19 -7.37
C VAL A 70 2.82 6.86 -8.49
N GLY A 71 2.96 5.71 -9.11
CA GLY A 71 2.02 5.18 -10.07
C GLY A 71 1.13 4.11 -9.44
N VAL A 72 -0.19 4.17 -9.66
CA VAL A 72 -1.12 3.15 -9.21
C VAL A 72 -1.78 2.45 -10.39
N ILE A 73 -1.77 1.12 -10.37
CA ILE A 73 -2.41 0.26 -11.37
C ILE A 73 -3.41 -0.63 -10.63
N LEU A 74 -4.68 -0.54 -11.00
CA LEU A 74 -5.69 -1.48 -10.57
C LEU A 74 -5.87 -2.53 -11.66
N SER A 75 -5.52 -3.78 -11.37
CA SER A 75 -5.63 -4.90 -12.30
C SER A 75 -6.78 -5.82 -11.92
N GLY A 76 -7.48 -6.35 -12.92
CA GLY A 76 -8.61 -7.25 -12.75
C GLY A 76 -9.96 -6.54 -12.79
N GLY A 77 -11.01 -7.24 -12.33
CA GLY A 77 -12.37 -6.71 -12.25
C GLY A 77 -12.57 -5.75 -11.09
N GLN A 78 -13.78 -5.21 -10.97
CA GLN A 78 -14.14 -4.35 -9.85
C GLN A 78 -14.03 -5.11 -8.52
N ALA A 79 -13.31 -4.53 -7.57
CA ALA A 79 -13.23 -5.01 -6.20
C ALA A 79 -13.70 -3.92 -5.23
N PRO A 80 -14.43 -4.27 -4.15
CA PRO A 80 -14.78 -3.32 -3.12
C PRO A 80 -13.54 -2.69 -2.49
N GLY A 81 -13.57 -1.39 -2.27
CA GLY A 81 -12.49 -0.68 -1.58
C GLY A 81 -11.40 -0.07 -2.46
N GLY A 82 -11.40 -0.29 -3.78
CA GLY A 82 -10.41 0.31 -4.68
C GLY A 82 -10.33 1.83 -4.56
N HIS A 83 -11.45 2.51 -4.45
CA HIS A 83 -11.51 3.96 -4.24
C HIS A 83 -10.84 4.39 -2.93
N ASN A 84 -11.02 3.61 -1.86
CA ASN A 84 -10.40 3.89 -0.57
C ASN A 84 -8.88 3.71 -0.63
N VAL A 85 -8.38 2.74 -1.39
CA VAL A 85 -6.94 2.54 -1.62
C VAL A 85 -6.36 3.75 -2.35
N ILE A 86 -6.99 4.22 -3.42
CA ILE A 86 -6.53 5.40 -4.15
C ILE A 86 -6.53 6.64 -3.26
N SER A 87 -7.63 6.88 -2.54
CA SER A 87 -7.74 8.01 -1.61
C SER A 87 -6.67 7.96 -0.51
N GLY A 88 -6.47 6.79 0.11
CA GLY A 88 -5.46 6.61 1.13
C GLY A 88 -4.03 6.78 0.62
N LEU A 89 -3.74 6.30 -0.60
CA LEU A 89 -2.46 6.54 -1.26
C LEU A 89 -2.24 8.02 -1.53
N PHE A 90 -3.25 8.73 -2.06
CA PHE A 90 -3.15 10.16 -2.31
C PHE A 90 -2.86 10.93 -1.03
N ASP A 91 -3.65 10.71 0.02
CA ASP A 91 -3.47 11.38 1.31
C ASP A 91 -2.09 11.07 1.92
N GLY A 92 -1.67 9.81 1.89
CA GLY A 92 -0.36 9.37 2.39
C GLY A 92 0.80 9.99 1.61
N VAL A 93 0.75 9.94 0.28
CA VAL A 93 1.79 10.49 -0.59
C VAL A 93 1.91 12.02 -0.41
N LYS A 94 0.77 12.72 -0.32
CA LYS A 94 0.76 14.17 -0.10
C LYS A 94 1.18 14.59 1.31
N SER A 95 0.92 13.76 2.32
CA SER A 95 1.36 14.02 3.69
C SER A 95 2.87 13.90 3.87
N LEU A 96 3.53 13.02 3.09
CA LEU A 96 4.98 12.88 3.10
C LEU A 96 5.69 14.10 2.48
N ASN A 97 5.21 14.55 1.34
CA ASN A 97 5.68 15.77 0.68
C ASN A 97 4.58 16.30 -0.25
N PRO A 98 4.09 17.53 -0.07
CA PRO A 98 3.03 18.10 -0.92
C PRO A 98 3.38 18.16 -2.42
N ALA A 99 4.67 18.18 -2.77
CA ALA A 99 5.15 18.17 -4.15
C ALA A 99 5.06 16.78 -4.81
N ASN A 100 4.83 15.71 -4.03
CA ASN A 100 4.65 14.36 -4.56
C ASN A 100 3.43 14.29 -5.48
N LYS A 101 3.50 13.41 -6.48
CA LYS A 101 2.40 13.19 -7.44
C LYS A 101 1.95 11.74 -7.43
N LEU A 102 0.65 11.56 -7.57
CA LEU A 102 0.02 10.26 -7.75
C LEU A 102 -0.58 10.17 -9.15
N TYR A 103 -0.18 9.16 -9.91
CA TYR A 103 -0.67 8.88 -11.25
C TYR A 103 -1.48 7.59 -11.27
N GLY A 104 -2.74 7.66 -11.72
CA GLY A 104 -3.58 6.50 -11.96
C GLY A 104 -3.52 6.06 -13.41
N PHE A 105 -3.12 4.81 -13.69
CA PHE A 105 -3.11 4.26 -15.05
C PHE A 105 -4.52 3.82 -15.45
N ILE A 106 -4.99 4.35 -16.58
CA ILE A 106 -6.34 4.10 -17.09
C ILE A 106 -6.38 2.71 -17.73
N LEU A 107 -7.39 1.92 -17.37
CA LEU A 107 -7.56 0.54 -17.84
C LEU A 107 -6.43 -0.42 -17.37
N GLY A 108 -5.88 -0.14 -16.20
CA GLY A 108 -4.91 -1.03 -15.55
C GLY A 108 -3.59 -1.16 -16.31
N PRO A 109 -3.04 -2.37 -16.46
CA PRO A 109 -1.75 -2.58 -17.13
C PRO A 109 -1.67 -2.04 -18.56
N GLY A 110 -2.79 -2.07 -19.31
CA GLY A 110 -2.86 -1.47 -20.64
C GLY A 110 -2.55 0.03 -20.64
N GLY A 111 -3.02 0.75 -19.64
CA GLY A 111 -2.72 2.17 -19.49
C GLY A 111 -1.23 2.46 -19.26
N LEU A 112 -0.53 1.56 -18.58
CA LEU A 112 0.93 1.67 -18.44
C LEU A 112 1.65 1.50 -19.78
N VAL A 113 1.27 0.49 -20.54
CA VAL A 113 1.85 0.21 -21.86
C VAL A 113 1.57 1.34 -22.86
N ASP A 114 0.34 1.84 -22.85
CA ASP A 114 -0.13 2.89 -23.76
C ASP A 114 0.18 4.32 -23.28
N HIS A 115 0.85 4.47 -22.14
CA HIS A 115 1.10 5.77 -21.48
C HIS A 115 -0.17 6.59 -21.21
N LYS A 116 -1.28 5.92 -20.88
CA LYS A 116 -2.57 6.56 -20.55
C LYS A 116 -2.74 6.64 -19.03
N TYR A 117 -2.62 7.82 -18.48
CA TYR A 117 -2.74 8.06 -17.04
C TYR A 117 -3.40 9.41 -16.75
N MET A 118 -3.87 9.57 -15.52
CA MET A 118 -4.35 10.81 -14.91
C MET A 118 -3.54 11.11 -13.66
N GLU A 119 -3.25 12.42 -13.45
CA GLU A 119 -2.68 12.92 -12.19
C GLU A 119 -3.77 13.23 -11.17
#